data_9ab6b45185c4e52cd0bba638f7dbbdbc
#
_entry.id   9ab6b45185c4e52cd0bba638f7dbbdbc
#
_cell.length_a   1.000
_cell.length_b   1.000
_cell.length_c   1.000
_cell.angle_alpha   90.00
_cell.angle_beta   90.00
_cell.angle_gamma   90.00
#
_symmetry.space_group_name_H-M   'P 1'
#
loop_
_entity.id
_entity.type
_entity.pdbx_description
1 polymer ?
#
loop_
_entity_poly.entity_id
_entity_poly.type
_entity_poly.pdbx_seq_one_letter_code
_entity_poly.pdbx_strand_id
1 'polypeptide(L)'
;SSDLLLFSAITTQAARVDTIMVKSPSMNKEVQVVYVLPDKALDEEAEACPVVYLLHGYGGNARSWVGLKPELPKIADEKGIIFVCPDGKNSWYWDSPKNQAYRYETFVASELVKYTDKNYATIPEKKGRAITGLSMGGHGALWLAIRHKEIFGAGGSTSGGVDIRPFPKNWEMSKQLGDYEADSALWDQHTVITQIDKITDGDLALIIDCGEKDFFLEVNKALHKALLEKNISHDFITRPGAHNGQYWNNSIDYQILFFDKFFKK
;
A
#
# COMPACT_ATOMS: atom_id res chain seq x y z
N SER A 1 -4.09 29.58 52.50
CA SER A 1 -4.37 28.40 51.66
C SER A 1 -3.71 28.63 50.31
N SER A 2 -2.57 27.96 50.11
CA SER A 2 -1.89 28.01 48.82
C SER A 2 -2.29 26.76 48.06
N ASP A 3 -3.18 26.94 47.08
CA ASP A 3 -3.53 25.88 46.17
C ASP A 3 -2.39 25.65 45.17
N LEU A 4 -1.63 24.60 45.37
CA LEU A 4 -0.60 24.13 44.46
C LEU A 4 -1.30 23.39 43.32
N LEU A 5 -1.51 24.09 42.20
CA LEU A 5 -1.96 23.45 40.95
C LEU A 5 -0.80 22.59 40.43
N LEU A 6 -0.91 21.28 40.62
CA LEU A 6 -0.06 20.31 39.94
C LEU A 6 -0.44 20.30 38.45
N PHE A 7 0.34 20.97 37.63
CA PHE A 7 0.35 20.76 36.19
C PHE A 7 1.00 19.37 35.92
N SER A 8 0.21 18.36 35.75
CA SER A 8 0.69 17.11 35.15
C SER A 8 1.11 17.42 33.71
N ALA A 9 2.40 17.46 33.45
CA ALA A 9 2.91 17.49 32.09
C ALA A 9 2.53 16.17 31.44
N ILE A 10 1.48 16.20 30.60
CA ILE A 10 1.20 15.11 29.68
C ILE A 10 2.36 15.11 28.68
N THR A 11 3.34 14.25 28.89
CA THR A 11 4.34 13.97 27.87
C THR A 11 3.62 13.20 26.76
N THR A 12 3.15 13.90 25.73
CA THR A 12 2.72 13.28 24.49
C THR A 12 3.94 12.59 23.92
N GLN A 13 3.93 11.26 23.93
CA GLN A 13 4.95 10.47 23.27
C GLN A 13 4.67 10.57 21.78
N ALA A 14 5.66 11.00 20.96
CA ALA A 14 5.47 11.14 19.52
C ALA A 14 5.39 9.75 18.85
N ALA A 15 4.68 9.66 17.74
CA ALA A 15 4.59 8.42 16.96
C ALA A 15 5.94 7.73 16.81
N ARG A 16 5.96 6.41 17.02
CA ARG A 16 7.17 5.60 16.97
C ARG A 16 7.38 5.00 15.59
N VAL A 17 8.62 5.05 15.09
CA VAL A 17 9.04 4.40 13.85
C VAL A 17 9.91 3.20 14.19
N ASP A 18 9.38 2.01 14.04
CA ASP A 18 10.08 0.76 14.31
C ASP A 18 10.49 0.07 12.99
N THR A 19 11.70 -0.48 12.97
CA THR A 19 12.16 -1.34 11.88
C THR A 19 12.35 -2.75 12.44
N ILE A 20 11.59 -3.71 11.95
CA ILE A 20 11.63 -5.08 12.43
C ILE A 20 11.79 -6.08 11.30
N MET A 21 12.19 -7.30 11.65
CA MET A 21 12.25 -8.43 10.73
C MET A 21 11.04 -9.33 10.98
N VAL A 22 10.20 -9.51 9.97
CA VAL A 22 9.02 -10.37 10.02
C VAL A 22 9.32 -11.65 9.26
N LYS A 23 9.15 -12.79 9.95
CA LYS A 23 9.36 -14.09 9.31
C LYS A 23 8.27 -14.37 8.26
N SER A 24 8.71 -14.76 7.07
CA SER A 24 7.84 -15.27 6.01
C SER A 24 8.00 -16.79 5.89
N PRO A 25 7.06 -17.57 6.39
CA PRO A 25 7.06 -19.03 6.21
C PRO A 25 7.05 -19.45 4.74
N SER A 26 6.25 -18.78 3.91
CA SER A 26 6.11 -19.13 2.48
C SER A 26 7.41 -18.93 1.69
N MET A 27 8.28 -18.01 2.11
CA MET A 27 9.56 -17.74 1.48
C MET A 27 10.76 -18.29 2.28
N ASN A 28 10.52 -18.83 3.47
CA ASN A 28 11.55 -19.31 4.42
C ASN A 28 12.65 -18.26 4.68
N LYS A 29 12.26 -17.01 4.86
CA LYS A 29 13.19 -15.89 5.14
C LYS A 29 12.54 -14.86 6.04
N GLU A 30 13.34 -13.92 6.51
CA GLU A 30 12.87 -12.72 7.19
C GLU A 30 12.77 -11.55 6.19
N VAL A 31 11.72 -10.75 6.33
CA VAL A 31 11.47 -9.56 5.51
C VAL A 31 11.46 -8.34 6.42
N GLN A 32 12.22 -7.33 6.05
CA GLN A 32 12.23 -6.07 6.77
C GLN A 32 10.91 -5.32 6.59
N VAL A 33 10.36 -4.83 7.69
CA VAL A 33 9.13 -4.03 7.71
C VAL A 33 9.34 -2.82 8.61
N VAL A 34 8.96 -1.65 8.13
CA VAL A 34 8.91 -0.42 8.93
C VAL A 34 7.48 -0.18 9.36
N TYR A 35 7.27 0.00 10.67
CA TYR A 35 6.01 0.40 11.26
C TYR A 35 6.09 1.86 11.70
N VAL A 36 5.05 2.63 11.41
CA VAL A 36 4.82 3.96 11.98
C VAL A 36 3.58 3.83 12.86
N LEU A 37 3.81 3.90 14.17
CA LEU A 37 2.82 3.59 15.20
C LEU A 37 2.39 4.89 15.88
N PRO A 38 1.09 5.28 15.82
CA PRO A 38 0.59 6.44 16.54
C PRO A 38 0.63 6.19 18.06
N ASP A 39 0.74 7.27 18.84
CA ASP A 39 0.80 7.21 20.31
C ASP A 39 -0.27 6.33 20.91
N LYS A 40 -1.52 6.49 20.46
CA LYS A 40 -2.65 5.72 21.00
C LYS A 40 -2.57 4.22 20.77
N ALA A 41 -1.71 3.76 19.84
CA ALA A 41 -1.45 2.34 19.63
C ALA A 41 -0.32 1.79 20.52
N LEU A 42 0.35 2.65 21.28
CA LEU A 42 1.51 2.33 22.12
C LEU A 42 1.21 2.30 23.61
N ASP A 43 0.06 2.83 24.03
CA ASP A 43 -0.33 2.92 25.43
C ASP A 43 -0.68 1.56 26.02
N GLU A 44 -0.68 1.44 27.36
CA GLU A 44 -1.10 0.21 28.08
C GLU A 44 -2.56 -0.15 27.78
N GLU A 45 -3.40 0.85 27.52
CA GLU A 45 -4.80 0.71 27.08
C GLU A 45 -4.93 1.07 25.59
N ALA A 46 -4.08 0.47 24.74
CA ALA A 46 -4.02 0.80 23.33
C ALA A 46 -5.39 0.68 22.63
N GLU A 47 -5.78 1.73 21.94
CA GLU A 47 -6.98 1.73 21.11
C GLU A 47 -6.72 1.03 19.78
N ALA A 48 -7.70 0.24 19.31
CA ALA A 48 -7.61 -0.39 18.01
C ALA A 48 -7.57 0.67 16.88
N CYS A 49 -6.51 0.62 16.09
CA CYS A 49 -6.24 1.56 14.99
C CYS A 49 -6.49 0.93 13.63
N PRO A 50 -6.98 1.71 12.65
CA PRO A 50 -6.93 1.28 11.26
C PRO A 50 -5.49 1.22 10.76
N VAL A 51 -5.27 0.40 9.74
CA VAL A 51 -3.95 0.14 9.17
C VAL A 51 -3.91 0.51 7.69
N VAL A 52 -2.86 1.22 7.27
CA VAL A 52 -2.55 1.46 5.85
C VAL A 52 -1.21 0.80 5.52
N TYR A 53 -1.23 -0.17 4.62
CA TYR A 53 -0.03 -0.77 4.05
C TYR A 53 0.50 0.14 2.93
N LEU A 54 1.78 0.54 3.03
CA LEU A 54 2.44 1.45 2.09
C LEU A 54 3.53 0.70 1.32
N LEU A 55 3.29 0.45 0.05
CA LEU A 55 4.17 -0.33 -0.81
C LEU A 55 5.13 0.58 -1.59
N HIS A 56 6.43 0.28 -1.53
CA HIS A 56 7.46 1.04 -2.23
C HIS A 56 7.54 0.69 -3.72
N GLY A 57 8.19 1.55 -4.51
CA GLY A 57 8.44 1.35 -5.93
C GLY A 57 9.66 0.46 -6.21
N TYR A 58 9.90 0.20 -7.51
CA TYR A 58 11.05 -0.56 -7.98
C TYR A 58 12.37 0.06 -7.48
N GLY A 59 13.27 -0.78 -6.98
CA GLY A 59 14.54 -0.35 -6.39
C GLY A 59 14.45 0.25 -4.99
N GLY A 60 13.24 0.36 -4.41
CA GLY A 60 13.02 0.82 -3.05
C GLY A 60 13.19 -0.27 -2.00
N ASN A 61 12.81 0.05 -0.77
CA ASN A 61 12.87 -0.83 0.40
C ASN A 61 11.85 -0.38 1.47
N ALA A 62 11.82 -1.06 2.62
CA ALA A 62 10.90 -0.76 3.72
C ALA A 62 10.97 0.69 4.22
N ARG A 63 12.11 1.36 4.11
CA ARG A 63 12.28 2.75 4.58
C ARG A 63 11.92 3.82 3.54
N SER A 64 11.59 3.41 2.31
CA SER A 64 11.32 4.35 1.22
C SER A 64 10.23 5.37 1.56
N TRP A 65 9.13 4.94 2.16
CA TRP A 65 8.03 5.83 2.49
C TRP A 65 8.34 6.81 3.62
N VAL A 66 9.02 6.38 4.69
CA VAL A 66 9.43 7.30 5.77
C VAL A 66 10.50 8.28 5.32
N GLY A 67 11.32 7.92 4.32
CA GLY A 67 12.25 8.84 3.68
C GLY A 67 11.57 9.83 2.73
N LEU A 68 10.56 9.36 1.98
CA LEU A 68 9.80 10.16 1.02
C LEU A 68 8.84 11.14 1.71
N LYS A 69 8.20 10.70 2.80
CA LYS A 69 7.23 11.46 3.61
C LYS A 69 7.69 11.53 5.06
N PRO A 70 8.64 12.42 5.40
CA PRO A 70 9.15 12.55 6.78
C PRO A 70 8.08 12.92 7.82
N GLU A 71 6.97 13.51 7.38
CA GLU A 71 5.83 13.87 8.22
C GLU A 71 4.93 12.67 8.59
N LEU A 72 5.21 11.49 8.05
CA LEU A 72 4.35 10.31 8.23
C LEU A 72 4.10 9.97 9.72
N PRO A 73 5.08 10.10 10.65
CA PRO A 73 4.83 9.90 12.07
C PRO A 73 3.81 10.90 12.64
N LYS A 74 3.94 12.17 12.30
CA LYS A 74 2.96 13.19 12.71
C LYS A 74 1.57 12.88 12.17
N ILE A 75 1.47 12.47 10.91
CA ILE A 75 0.20 12.09 10.28
C ILE A 75 -0.40 10.87 10.98
N ALA A 76 0.44 9.89 11.38
CA ALA A 76 0.00 8.72 12.14
C ALA A 76 -0.70 9.13 13.44
N ASP A 77 -0.10 10.04 14.22
CA ASP A 77 -0.69 10.55 15.45
C ASP A 77 -1.98 11.34 15.20
N GLU A 78 -1.97 12.28 14.25
CA GLU A 78 -3.13 13.12 13.93
C GLU A 78 -4.35 12.32 13.45
N LYS A 79 -4.11 11.21 12.74
CA LYS A 79 -5.17 10.39 12.16
C LYS A 79 -5.47 9.13 12.97
N GLY A 80 -4.56 8.75 13.86
CA GLY A 80 -4.63 7.49 14.59
C GLY A 80 -4.54 6.28 13.67
N ILE A 81 -3.66 6.34 12.66
CA ILE A 81 -3.47 5.29 11.65
C ILE A 81 -2.11 4.63 11.85
N ILE A 82 -2.06 3.31 11.86
CA ILE A 82 -0.80 2.55 11.77
C ILE A 82 -0.40 2.46 10.29
N PHE A 83 0.84 2.87 9.96
CA PHE A 83 1.39 2.62 8.64
C PHE A 83 2.37 1.45 8.68
N VAL A 84 2.26 0.55 7.69
CA VAL A 84 3.07 -0.66 7.56
C VAL A 84 3.76 -0.65 6.21
N CYS A 85 5.09 -0.57 6.21
CA CYS A 85 5.91 -0.43 5.02
C CYS A 85 6.80 -1.66 4.85
N PRO A 86 6.37 -2.71 4.13
CA PRO A 86 7.19 -3.89 3.90
C PRO A 86 8.25 -3.66 2.81
N ASP A 87 9.40 -4.36 2.93
CA ASP A 87 10.34 -4.49 1.83
C ASP A 87 9.83 -5.54 0.84
N GLY A 88 9.32 -5.09 -0.28
CA GLY A 88 8.82 -5.93 -1.37
C GLY A 88 9.88 -6.34 -2.37
N LYS A 89 11.16 -5.93 -2.21
CA LYS A 89 12.20 -6.08 -3.23
C LYS A 89 11.70 -5.60 -4.60
N ASN A 90 12.13 -6.22 -5.67
CA ASN A 90 11.66 -5.96 -7.04
C ASN A 90 10.66 -7.03 -7.49
N SER A 91 9.75 -7.41 -6.57
CA SER A 91 8.82 -8.54 -6.76
C SER A 91 7.54 -8.18 -7.51
N TRP A 92 7.26 -6.89 -7.68
CA TRP A 92 5.96 -6.41 -8.13
C TRP A 92 4.80 -6.87 -7.24
N TYR A 93 5.14 -7.36 -6.04
CA TYR A 93 4.21 -7.91 -5.03
C TYR A 93 3.42 -9.12 -5.52
N TRP A 94 3.99 -9.86 -6.49
CA TRP A 94 3.46 -11.13 -6.95
C TRP A 94 3.98 -12.31 -6.11
N ASP A 95 3.23 -13.39 -6.16
CA ASP A 95 3.76 -14.73 -5.97
C ASP A 95 4.32 -15.19 -7.31
N SER A 96 5.63 -15.09 -7.48
CA SER A 96 6.25 -15.35 -8.76
C SER A 96 6.02 -16.79 -9.25
N PRO A 97 5.51 -17.01 -10.46
CA PRO A 97 5.38 -18.35 -11.05
C PRO A 97 6.74 -18.95 -11.44
N LYS A 98 7.79 -18.15 -11.53
CA LYS A 98 9.14 -18.59 -11.95
C LYS A 98 10.13 -18.69 -10.78
N ASN A 99 9.86 -18.02 -9.65
CA ASN A 99 10.79 -17.96 -8.52
C ASN A 99 10.07 -18.12 -7.19
N GLN A 100 10.18 -19.29 -6.58
CA GLN A 100 9.52 -19.62 -5.32
C GLN A 100 10.04 -18.81 -4.11
N ALA A 101 11.23 -18.19 -4.21
CA ALA A 101 11.74 -17.28 -3.18
C ALA A 101 11.03 -15.92 -3.19
N TYR A 102 10.12 -15.68 -4.12
CA TYR A 102 9.34 -14.45 -4.29
C TYR A 102 7.84 -14.77 -4.17
N ARG A 103 7.35 -14.82 -2.92
CA ARG A 103 5.94 -15.06 -2.55
C ARG A 103 5.38 -13.82 -1.85
N TYR A 104 5.51 -12.66 -2.49
CA TYR A 104 5.19 -11.38 -1.84
C TYR A 104 3.69 -11.07 -1.80
N GLU A 105 2.87 -11.64 -2.67
CA GLU A 105 1.41 -11.62 -2.52
C GLU A 105 0.99 -12.36 -1.24
N THR A 106 1.44 -13.59 -1.07
CA THR A 106 1.20 -14.37 0.17
C THR A 106 1.76 -13.65 1.40
N PHE A 107 2.97 -13.11 1.31
CA PHE A 107 3.58 -12.41 2.43
C PHE A 107 2.75 -11.22 2.87
N VAL A 108 2.43 -10.27 1.96
CA VAL A 108 1.75 -9.03 2.34
C VAL A 108 0.29 -9.28 2.71
N ALA A 109 -0.46 -10.01 1.89
CA ALA A 109 -1.90 -10.18 2.08
C ALA A 109 -2.27 -11.21 3.16
N SER A 110 -1.37 -12.08 3.58
CA SER A 110 -1.66 -13.10 4.59
C SER A 110 -0.71 -13.07 5.78
N GLU A 111 0.59 -13.29 5.55
CA GLU A 111 1.56 -13.46 6.63
C GLU A 111 1.77 -12.17 7.42
N LEU A 112 1.98 -11.05 6.72
CA LEU A 112 2.20 -9.74 7.33
C LEU A 112 0.93 -9.20 7.98
N VAL A 113 -0.24 -9.36 7.36
CA VAL A 113 -1.53 -8.96 7.96
C VAL A 113 -1.75 -9.69 9.28
N LYS A 114 -1.58 -11.01 9.32
CA LYS A 114 -1.72 -11.80 10.55
C LYS A 114 -0.70 -11.40 11.62
N TYR A 115 0.54 -11.14 11.20
CA TYR A 115 1.59 -10.68 12.12
C TYR A 115 1.22 -9.33 12.73
N THR A 116 0.76 -8.38 11.89
CA THR A 116 0.37 -7.04 12.33
C THR A 116 -0.79 -7.09 13.31
N ASP A 117 -1.86 -7.81 12.97
CA ASP A 117 -3.05 -7.91 13.82
C ASP A 117 -2.75 -8.63 15.16
N LYS A 118 -1.78 -9.55 15.18
CA LYS A 118 -1.38 -10.26 16.39
C LYS A 118 -0.54 -9.39 17.34
N ASN A 119 0.30 -8.49 16.81
CA ASN A 119 1.32 -7.82 17.60
C ASN A 119 1.00 -6.35 17.89
N TYR A 120 -0.01 -5.78 17.25
CA TYR A 120 -0.41 -4.38 17.41
C TYR A 120 -1.92 -4.27 17.59
N ALA A 121 -2.37 -3.21 18.27
CA ALA A 121 -3.77 -2.90 18.44
C ALA A 121 -4.37 -2.40 17.11
N THR A 122 -4.84 -3.33 16.28
CA THR A 122 -5.44 -3.04 14.97
C THR A 122 -6.93 -3.31 14.96
N ILE A 123 -7.64 -2.71 14.01
CA ILE A 123 -8.99 -3.14 13.64
C ILE A 123 -8.83 -4.31 12.64
N PRO A 124 -9.00 -5.59 13.08
CA PRO A 124 -8.59 -6.76 12.29
C PRO A 124 -9.59 -7.14 11.18
N GLU A 125 -10.40 -6.21 10.76
CA GLU A 125 -11.43 -6.38 9.73
C GLU A 125 -11.08 -5.56 8.49
N LYS A 126 -11.63 -5.92 7.31
CA LYS A 126 -11.38 -5.20 6.06
C LYS A 126 -11.74 -3.70 6.13
N LYS A 127 -12.75 -3.34 6.94
CA LYS A 127 -13.13 -1.93 7.15
C LYS A 127 -12.06 -1.09 7.85
N GLY A 128 -11.14 -1.73 8.60
CA GLY A 128 -9.99 -1.10 9.25
C GLY A 128 -8.69 -1.23 8.45
N ARG A 129 -8.72 -1.69 7.18
CA ARG A 129 -7.50 -2.01 6.44
C ARG A 129 -7.51 -1.47 5.03
N ALA A 130 -6.52 -0.65 4.72
CA ALA A 130 -6.28 -0.11 3.39
C ALA A 130 -4.86 -0.44 2.93
N ILE A 131 -4.64 -0.38 1.62
CA ILE A 131 -3.33 -0.61 1.01
C ILE A 131 -3.13 0.38 -0.14
N THR A 132 -1.95 0.98 -0.23
CA THR A 132 -1.56 1.84 -1.34
C THR A 132 -0.06 1.77 -1.59
N GLY A 133 0.40 2.40 -2.65
CA GLY A 133 1.81 2.44 -2.98
C GLY A 133 2.10 3.30 -4.20
N LEU A 134 3.38 3.43 -4.50
CA LEU A 134 3.87 4.19 -5.65
C LEU A 134 4.49 3.26 -6.71
N SER A 135 4.29 3.56 -8.00
CA SER A 135 4.93 2.85 -9.11
C SER A 135 4.69 1.34 -9.07
N MET A 136 5.72 0.51 -8.92
CA MET A 136 5.60 -0.92 -8.66
C MET A 136 4.70 -1.19 -7.43
N GLY A 137 4.80 -0.36 -6.38
CA GLY A 137 3.95 -0.45 -5.19
C GLY A 137 2.49 -0.07 -5.46
N GLY A 138 2.24 0.87 -6.38
CA GLY A 138 0.89 1.21 -6.83
C GLY A 138 0.24 0.07 -7.61
N HIS A 139 1.01 -0.62 -8.46
CA HIS A 139 0.60 -1.90 -9.04
C HIS A 139 0.28 -2.92 -7.94
N GLY A 140 1.23 -3.16 -7.04
CA GLY A 140 1.10 -4.15 -5.97
C GLY A 140 -0.11 -3.90 -5.07
N ALA A 141 -0.38 -2.64 -4.73
CA ALA A 141 -1.49 -2.29 -3.87
C ALA A 141 -2.85 -2.61 -4.50
N LEU A 142 -3.07 -2.24 -5.77
CA LEU A 142 -4.30 -2.59 -6.48
C LEU A 142 -4.38 -4.09 -6.79
N TRP A 143 -3.25 -4.71 -7.15
CA TRP A 143 -3.16 -6.15 -7.33
C TRP A 143 -3.64 -6.92 -6.10
N LEU A 144 -3.10 -6.56 -4.93
CA LEU A 144 -3.44 -7.20 -3.66
C LEU A 144 -4.87 -6.86 -3.20
N ALA A 145 -5.29 -5.59 -3.30
CA ALA A 145 -6.64 -5.19 -2.89
C ALA A 145 -7.72 -5.92 -3.69
N ILE A 146 -7.58 -5.99 -5.02
CA ILE A 146 -8.57 -6.62 -5.89
C ILE A 146 -8.63 -8.13 -5.66
N ARG A 147 -7.48 -8.80 -5.50
CA ARG A 147 -7.40 -10.23 -5.33
C ARG A 147 -7.72 -10.72 -3.92
N HIS A 148 -7.61 -9.82 -2.93
CA HIS A 148 -7.86 -10.07 -1.51
C HIS A 148 -8.84 -9.05 -0.92
N LYS A 149 -9.96 -8.82 -1.61
CA LYS A 149 -11.03 -7.90 -1.20
C LYS A 149 -11.75 -8.29 0.11
N GLU A 150 -11.52 -9.50 0.58
CA GLU A 150 -11.93 -9.97 1.90
C GLU A 150 -10.98 -9.50 3.01
N ILE A 151 -9.75 -9.11 2.65
CA ILE A 151 -8.70 -8.64 3.58
C ILE A 151 -8.65 -7.13 3.62
N PHE A 152 -8.68 -6.47 2.45
CA PHE A 152 -8.61 -5.02 2.30
C PHE A 152 -9.98 -4.44 1.96
N GLY A 153 -10.36 -3.35 2.63
CA GLY A 153 -11.59 -2.62 2.32
C GLY A 153 -11.36 -1.42 1.40
N ALA A 154 -10.11 -0.95 1.32
CA ALA A 154 -9.73 0.15 0.43
C ALA A 154 -8.38 -0.11 -0.24
N GLY A 155 -8.25 0.32 -1.49
CA GLY A 155 -7.03 0.23 -2.27
C GLY A 155 -6.71 1.54 -2.97
N GLY A 156 -5.41 1.87 -3.02
CA GLY A 156 -4.94 3.07 -3.72
C GLY A 156 -3.74 2.79 -4.61
N SER A 157 -3.49 3.71 -5.52
CA SER A 157 -2.30 3.68 -6.39
C SER A 157 -1.89 5.09 -6.76
N THR A 158 -0.61 5.41 -6.60
CA THR A 158 -0.04 6.60 -7.21
C THR A 158 0.99 6.23 -8.25
N SER A 159 0.84 6.73 -9.47
CA SER A 159 1.75 6.42 -10.60
C SER A 159 1.94 4.91 -10.81
N GLY A 160 0.91 4.09 -10.62
CA GLY A 160 1.02 2.64 -10.65
C GLY A 160 1.23 2.07 -12.05
N GLY A 161 2.06 1.03 -12.16
CA GLY A 161 2.22 0.25 -13.39
C GLY A 161 1.04 -0.73 -13.57
N VAL A 162 -0.17 -0.22 -13.72
CA VAL A 162 -1.42 -0.99 -13.67
C VAL A 162 -1.71 -1.82 -14.93
N ASP A 163 -1.03 -1.52 -16.01
CA ASP A 163 -0.87 -2.41 -17.18
C ASP A 163 0.62 -2.50 -17.52
N ILE A 164 1.20 -3.68 -17.29
CA ILE A 164 2.63 -3.92 -17.47
C ILE A 164 3.01 -4.35 -18.89
N ARG A 165 2.04 -4.77 -19.70
CA ARG A 165 2.26 -5.38 -21.02
C ARG A 165 2.95 -4.46 -22.02
N PRO A 166 2.75 -3.12 -21.99
CA PRO A 166 3.51 -2.21 -22.84
C PRO A 166 5.01 -2.08 -22.49
N PHE A 167 5.44 -2.66 -21.36
CA PHE A 167 6.80 -2.46 -20.82
C PHE A 167 7.57 -3.80 -20.59
N PRO A 168 7.57 -4.74 -21.55
CA PRO A 168 8.02 -6.11 -21.29
C PRO A 168 9.52 -6.26 -20.98
N LYS A 169 10.32 -5.24 -21.30
CA LYS A 169 11.78 -5.24 -21.09
C LYS A 169 12.23 -4.42 -19.88
N ASN A 170 11.27 -3.88 -19.09
CA ASN A 170 11.57 -2.95 -18.02
C ASN A 170 11.50 -3.65 -16.65
N TRP A 171 12.19 -3.04 -15.66
CA TRP A 171 12.08 -3.33 -14.22
C TRP A 171 12.15 -4.82 -13.84
N GLU A 172 12.94 -5.59 -14.60
CA GLU A 172 13.21 -7.02 -14.32
C GLU A 172 11.95 -7.90 -14.17
N MET A 173 10.80 -7.47 -14.69
CA MET A 173 9.56 -8.24 -14.60
C MET A 173 9.68 -9.64 -15.20
N SER A 174 10.49 -9.78 -16.26
CA SER A 174 10.76 -11.09 -16.88
C SER A 174 11.43 -12.10 -15.94
N LYS A 175 12.16 -11.64 -14.91
CA LYS A 175 12.70 -12.53 -13.88
C LYS A 175 11.61 -13.19 -13.05
N GLN A 176 10.44 -12.57 -12.95
CA GLN A 176 9.30 -13.05 -12.18
C GLN A 176 8.27 -13.80 -13.04
N LEU A 177 8.05 -13.32 -14.29
CA LEU A 177 6.96 -13.80 -15.15
C LEU A 177 7.47 -14.63 -16.35
N GLY A 178 8.77 -14.61 -16.63
CA GLY A 178 9.34 -15.15 -17.87
C GLY A 178 9.34 -14.13 -19.01
N ASP A 179 9.87 -14.49 -20.16
CA ASP A 179 9.91 -13.66 -21.34
C ASP A 179 8.50 -13.39 -21.86
N TYR A 180 8.19 -12.13 -22.19
CA TYR A 180 6.84 -11.74 -22.63
C TYR A 180 6.37 -12.47 -23.90
N GLU A 181 7.26 -12.69 -24.87
CA GLU A 181 6.90 -13.36 -26.11
C GLU A 181 6.58 -14.83 -25.89
N ALA A 182 7.27 -15.48 -24.95
CA ALA A 182 7.06 -16.89 -24.61
C ALA A 182 5.94 -17.12 -23.59
N ASP A 183 5.77 -16.20 -22.66
CA ASP A 183 4.92 -16.34 -21.46
C ASP A 183 3.82 -15.24 -21.40
N SER A 184 3.34 -14.72 -22.53
CA SER A 184 2.38 -13.60 -22.58
C SER A 184 1.12 -13.84 -21.74
N ALA A 185 0.63 -15.07 -21.65
CA ALA A 185 -0.50 -15.42 -20.80
C ALA A 185 -0.23 -15.18 -19.30
N LEU A 186 1.02 -15.38 -18.83
CA LEU A 186 1.40 -15.05 -17.45
C LEU A 186 1.40 -13.54 -17.22
N TRP A 187 1.85 -12.75 -18.19
CA TRP A 187 1.80 -11.29 -18.10
C TRP A 187 0.37 -10.77 -18.04
N ASP A 188 -0.54 -11.31 -18.87
CA ASP A 188 -1.96 -11.00 -18.80
C ASP A 188 -2.55 -11.32 -17.42
N GLN A 189 -2.24 -12.50 -16.88
CA GLN A 189 -2.73 -12.95 -15.58
C GLN A 189 -2.17 -12.14 -14.40
N HIS A 190 -1.02 -11.45 -14.57
CA HIS A 190 -0.34 -10.68 -13.53
C HIS A 190 -0.44 -9.16 -13.73
N THR A 191 -1.39 -8.70 -14.52
CA THR A 191 -1.66 -7.30 -14.80
C THR A 191 -2.90 -6.82 -14.03
N VAL A 192 -2.85 -5.65 -13.40
CA VAL A 192 -3.96 -5.13 -12.57
C VAL A 192 -5.23 -4.95 -13.38
N ILE A 193 -5.14 -4.32 -14.56
CA ILE A 193 -6.31 -4.02 -15.38
C ILE A 193 -7.10 -5.29 -15.78
N THR A 194 -6.46 -6.44 -15.83
CA THR A 194 -7.15 -7.73 -16.12
C THR A 194 -7.78 -8.37 -14.90
N GLN A 195 -7.51 -7.85 -13.70
CA GLN A 195 -8.06 -8.38 -12.46
C GLN A 195 -9.41 -7.74 -12.07
N ILE A 196 -9.80 -6.64 -12.70
CA ILE A 196 -11.01 -5.89 -12.32
C ILE A 196 -12.31 -6.70 -12.46
N ASP A 197 -12.29 -7.81 -13.20
CA ASP A 197 -13.41 -8.76 -13.25
C ASP A 197 -13.69 -9.48 -11.93
N LYS A 198 -12.75 -9.42 -10.98
CA LYS A 198 -12.87 -10.06 -9.66
C LYS A 198 -13.63 -9.22 -8.65
N ILE A 199 -13.93 -7.96 -8.99
CA ILE A 199 -14.64 -7.03 -8.10
C ILE A 199 -15.90 -6.48 -8.75
N THR A 200 -16.83 -6.10 -7.91
CA THR A 200 -18.05 -5.36 -8.27
C THR A 200 -18.09 -4.05 -7.48
N ASP A 201 -18.99 -3.14 -7.86
CA ASP A 201 -19.16 -1.88 -7.14
C ASP A 201 -19.44 -2.11 -5.64
N GLY A 202 -18.76 -1.36 -4.79
CA GLY A 202 -18.87 -1.47 -3.33
C GLY A 202 -17.98 -2.54 -2.68
N ASP A 203 -17.33 -3.41 -3.44
CA ASP A 203 -16.37 -4.39 -2.87
C ASP A 203 -15.17 -3.71 -2.21
N LEU A 204 -14.67 -2.63 -2.86
CA LEU A 204 -13.51 -1.85 -2.44
C LEU A 204 -13.77 -0.35 -2.60
N ALA A 205 -13.26 0.45 -1.67
CA ALA A 205 -13.07 1.88 -1.92
C ALA A 205 -11.74 2.08 -2.66
N LEU A 206 -11.77 2.71 -3.83
CA LEU A 206 -10.60 2.82 -4.71
C LEU A 206 -10.22 4.28 -4.97
N ILE A 207 -8.91 4.59 -4.87
CA ILE A 207 -8.32 5.87 -5.28
C ILE A 207 -7.10 5.64 -6.15
N ILE A 208 -7.09 6.25 -7.33
CA ILE A 208 -6.01 6.13 -8.33
C ILE A 208 -5.58 7.52 -8.72
N ASP A 209 -4.28 7.81 -8.66
CA ASP A 209 -3.77 9.06 -9.18
C ASP A 209 -2.47 8.89 -9.97
N CYS A 210 -2.24 9.83 -10.91
CA CYS A 210 -1.07 9.81 -11.76
C CYS A 210 -0.71 11.22 -12.23
N GLY A 211 0.59 11.52 -12.30
CA GLY A 211 1.09 12.79 -12.82
C GLY A 211 0.82 12.93 -14.32
N GLU A 212 0.49 14.15 -14.75
CA GLU A 212 0.19 14.44 -16.17
C GLU A 212 1.39 14.23 -17.12
N LYS A 213 2.62 14.21 -16.59
CA LYS A 213 3.86 13.94 -17.33
C LYS A 213 4.47 12.59 -16.94
N ASP A 214 3.71 11.71 -16.28
CA ASP A 214 4.15 10.39 -15.91
C ASP A 214 4.03 9.42 -17.10
N PHE A 215 5.02 8.57 -17.31
CA PHE A 215 5.00 7.58 -18.38
C PHE A 215 3.94 6.48 -18.18
N PHE A 216 3.42 6.33 -16.96
CA PHE A 216 2.28 5.43 -16.67
C PHE A 216 0.91 6.11 -16.80
N LEU A 217 0.83 7.39 -17.21
CA LEU A 217 -0.44 8.10 -17.27
C LEU A 217 -1.47 7.37 -18.15
N GLU A 218 -1.08 6.93 -19.34
CA GLU A 218 -2.02 6.34 -20.29
C GLU A 218 -2.56 4.97 -19.80
N VAL A 219 -1.73 4.15 -19.14
CA VAL A 219 -2.23 2.89 -18.56
C VAL A 219 -3.16 3.13 -17.36
N ASN A 220 -2.95 4.20 -16.59
CA ASN A 220 -3.87 4.58 -15.51
C ASN A 220 -5.19 5.14 -16.06
N LYS A 221 -5.17 5.91 -17.14
CA LYS A 221 -6.40 6.33 -17.85
C LYS A 221 -7.17 5.13 -18.42
N ALA A 222 -6.46 4.14 -18.96
CA ALA A 222 -7.08 2.91 -19.45
C ALA A 222 -7.76 2.13 -18.31
N LEU A 223 -7.13 2.02 -17.15
CA LEU A 223 -7.73 1.41 -15.97
C LEU A 223 -8.97 2.18 -15.51
N HIS A 224 -8.88 3.53 -15.42
CA HIS A 224 -10.03 4.38 -15.09
C HIS A 224 -11.21 4.12 -16.03
N LYS A 225 -10.96 4.13 -17.35
CA LYS A 225 -12.00 3.84 -18.35
C LYS A 225 -12.62 2.44 -18.14
N ALA A 226 -11.80 1.42 -17.94
CA ALA A 226 -12.27 0.05 -17.72
C ALA A 226 -13.13 -0.10 -16.46
N LEU A 227 -12.77 0.61 -15.37
CA LEU A 227 -13.58 0.64 -14.15
C LEU A 227 -14.93 1.34 -14.36
N LEU A 228 -14.96 2.44 -15.13
CA LEU A 228 -16.21 3.12 -15.50
C LEU A 228 -17.12 2.22 -16.35
N GLU A 229 -16.56 1.52 -17.33
CA GLU A 229 -17.33 0.58 -18.18
C GLU A 229 -17.96 -0.57 -17.38
N LYS A 230 -17.34 -0.93 -16.24
CA LYS A 230 -17.88 -1.91 -15.30
C LYS A 230 -18.78 -1.31 -14.21
N ASN A 231 -19.01 -0.01 -14.24
CA ASN A 231 -19.74 0.73 -13.20
C ASN A 231 -19.14 0.54 -11.79
N ILE A 232 -17.82 0.46 -11.69
CA ILE A 232 -17.10 0.37 -10.40
C ILE A 232 -16.72 1.79 -9.98
N SER A 233 -17.29 2.24 -8.86
CA SER A 233 -17.03 3.56 -8.25
C SER A 233 -15.59 3.68 -7.77
N HIS A 234 -14.91 4.76 -8.13
CA HIS A 234 -13.53 5.04 -7.73
C HIS A 234 -13.20 6.52 -7.91
N ASP A 235 -12.23 7.00 -7.13
CA ASP A 235 -11.61 8.31 -7.36
C ASP A 235 -10.46 8.16 -8.37
N PHE A 236 -10.50 8.96 -9.44
CA PHE A 236 -9.38 9.07 -10.38
C PHE A 236 -8.92 10.52 -10.46
N ILE A 237 -7.64 10.78 -10.16
CA ILE A 237 -7.10 12.12 -10.05
C ILE A 237 -5.85 12.24 -10.91
N THR A 238 -5.77 13.27 -11.73
CA THR A 238 -4.55 13.69 -12.40
C THR A 238 -4.13 15.07 -11.92
N ARG A 239 -2.83 15.29 -11.80
CA ARG A 239 -2.24 16.57 -11.40
C ARG A 239 -0.97 16.84 -12.21
N PRO A 240 -0.56 18.13 -12.33
CA PRO A 240 0.76 18.45 -12.85
C PRO A 240 1.85 17.74 -12.05
N GLY A 241 2.75 17.04 -12.75
CA GLY A 241 3.84 16.27 -12.15
C GLY A 241 4.25 15.09 -13.02
N ALA A 242 5.31 14.41 -12.62
CA ALA A 242 5.93 13.31 -13.33
C ALA A 242 6.23 12.15 -12.37
N HIS A 243 6.84 11.07 -12.86
CA HIS A 243 7.19 9.87 -12.10
C HIS A 243 8.38 10.12 -11.15
N ASN A 244 8.14 10.84 -10.05
CA ASN A 244 9.20 11.23 -9.12
C ASN A 244 8.69 11.44 -7.67
N GLY A 245 9.66 11.55 -6.73
CA GLY A 245 9.38 11.70 -5.30
C GLY A 245 8.58 12.95 -4.95
N GLN A 246 8.75 14.06 -5.67
CA GLN A 246 7.98 15.28 -5.42
C GLN A 246 6.49 15.05 -5.65
N TYR A 247 6.14 14.36 -6.74
CA TYR A 247 4.75 14.01 -7.03
C TYR A 247 4.18 13.07 -5.96
N TRP A 248 4.90 12.01 -5.62
CA TRP A 248 4.44 11.00 -4.67
C TRP A 248 4.31 11.53 -3.23
N ASN A 249 5.22 12.42 -2.82
CA ASN A 249 5.12 13.10 -1.51
C ASN A 249 3.82 13.90 -1.38
N ASN A 250 3.41 14.58 -2.45
CA ASN A 250 2.15 15.33 -2.50
C ASN A 250 0.94 14.37 -2.62
N SER A 251 1.03 13.37 -3.48
CA SER A 251 -0.07 12.45 -3.77
C SER A 251 -0.53 11.67 -2.54
N ILE A 252 0.40 11.23 -1.69
CA ILE A 252 0.07 10.41 -0.52
C ILE A 252 -0.85 11.14 0.48
N ASP A 253 -0.80 12.46 0.57
CA ASP A 253 -1.68 13.24 1.45
C ASP A 253 -3.16 13.10 1.04
N TYR A 254 -3.44 13.08 -0.26
CA TYR A 254 -4.80 12.88 -0.78
C TYR A 254 -5.27 11.44 -0.57
N GLN A 255 -4.39 10.48 -0.71
CA GLN A 255 -4.73 9.08 -0.47
C GLN A 255 -4.99 8.81 1.01
N ILE A 256 -4.17 9.36 1.91
CA ILE A 256 -4.42 9.26 3.36
C ILE A 256 -5.74 9.92 3.75
N LEU A 257 -6.07 11.09 3.18
CA LEU A 257 -7.36 11.74 3.40
C LEU A 257 -8.53 10.85 2.94
N PHE A 258 -8.39 10.18 1.79
CA PHE A 258 -9.38 9.25 1.28
C PHE A 258 -9.58 8.06 2.24
N PHE A 259 -8.49 7.46 2.72
CA PHE A 259 -8.55 6.35 3.67
C PHE A 259 -9.09 6.77 5.04
N ASP A 260 -8.70 7.94 5.55
CA ASP A 260 -9.24 8.48 6.81
C ASP A 260 -10.77 8.63 6.74
N LYS A 261 -11.29 9.10 5.61
CA LYS A 261 -12.75 9.16 5.38
C LYS A 261 -13.38 7.77 5.25
N PHE A 262 -12.68 6.81 4.65
CA PHE A 262 -13.14 5.43 4.53
C PHE A 262 -13.25 4.78 5.93
N PHE A 263 -12.26 4.93 6.78
CA PHE A 263 -12.24 4.35 8.13
C PHE A 263 -13.29 4.94 9.09
N LYS A 264 -13.84 6.10 8.79
CA LYS A 264 -14.84 6.81 9.61
C LYS A 264 -16.28 6.53 9.19
N LYS A 265 -16.50 5.71 8.18
CA LYS A 265 -17.83 5.26 7.76
C LYS A 265 -18.32 4.11 8.62
#